data_6b9394463af181349162eff03b6cf539
#
_entry.id   6b9394463af181349162eff03b6cf539
#
_cell.length_a   1.000
_cell.length_b   1.000
_cell.length_c   1.000
_cell.angle_alpha   90.00
_cell.angle_beta   90.00
_cell.angle_gamma   90.00
#
_symmetry.space_group_name_H-M   'P 1'
#
loop_
_entity.id
_entity.type
_entity.pdbx_description
1 polymer ?
#
loop_
_entity_poly.entity_id
_entity_poly.type
_entity_poly.pdbx_seq_one_letter_code
_entity_poly.pdbx_strand_id
1 'polypeptide(L)'
;MTTGSAPEIFAPLDDIIEPKWWTGVPAISPELFTIDGNQFRVQGKPLEPSLELSQCMQKTFDDIGLVHVINTGLTDMQAMRLIATQVLRNERQYEGGANPRRTLQPNVYEVGAPLEAWLHYHHEMAYIDSSTTMVSFMCNKIPAEGGYTFVSDNVAATDSILATEFGQKLKKLGICYHRDLTDRLAFQDRIEYGVYNHWQLSMLTDDQDEAIAEARSRGLTAEWGDSRKLKTRYTISAFEYFPHLGRNLLYSSMADDGAWFDSWPLVQHVPSEDRPLKLTFGDLSEMTRKEKQLFIDIYDRHGIPIPWEVGDVALICNYRFAHGRPGVHLKEGEDRELGVLIGESFNRLQTFEGKW
;
A
#
# COMPACT_ATOMS: atom_id res chain seq x y z
N MET A 1 -18.72 -11.94 28.85
CA MET A 1 -18.27 -11.48 27.52
C MET A 1 -17.71 -10.09 27.74
N THR A 2 -16.40 -9.98 27.85
CA THR A 2 -15.73 -8.70 27.92
C THR A 2 -15.77 -8.13 26.52
N THR A 3 -16.56 -7.09 26.31
CA THR A 3 -16.45 -6.23 25.13
C THR A 3 -15.05 -5.67 25.14
N GLY A 4 -14.14 -6.31 24.39
CA GLY A 4 -12.82 -5.73 24.16
C GLY A 4 -13.06 -4.35 23.55
N SER A 5 -12.58 -3.31 24.20
CA SER A 5 -12.51 -1.99 23.61
C SER A 5 -11.76 -2.09 22.30
N ALA A 6 -12.27 -1.45 21.24
CA ALA A 6 -11.54 -1.33 19.99
C ALA A 6 -10.11 -0.89 20.29
N PRO A 7 -9.10 -1.43 19.60
CA PRO A 7 -7.72 -1.07 19.88
C PRO A 7 -7.54 0.44 19.75
N GLU A 8 -6.84 1.02 20.69
CA GLU A 8 -6.60 2.48 20.74
C GLU A 8 -5.85 3.03 19.50
N ILE A 9 -5.26 2.14 18.70
CA ILE A 9 -4.49 2.50 17.51
C ILE A 9 -5.38 2.81 16.31
N PHE A 10 -6.56 2.19 16.23
CA PHE A 10 -7.43 2.28 15.07
C PHE A 10 -8.75 2.93 15.41
N ALA A 11 -9.21 3.80 14.53
CA ALA A 11 -10.53 4.40 14.70
C ALA A 11 -11.61 3.33 14.58
N PRO A 12 -12.70 3.47 15.37
CA PRO A 12 -13.88 2.64 15.20
C PRO A 12 -14.46 2.78 13.81
N LEU A 13 -15.07 1.71 13.30
CA LEU A 13 -15.70 1.69 11.97
C LEU A 13 -16.81 2.74 11.79
N ASP A 14 -17.45 3.15 12.87
CA ASP A 14 -18.54 4.15 12.84
C ASP A 14 -18.08 5.56 12.43
N ASP A 15 -16.77 5.80 12.38
CA ASP A 15 -16.18 7.12 12.10
C ASP A 15 -15.57 7.24 10.69
N ILE A 16 -15.98 6.41 9.76
CA ILE A 16 -15.22 6.10 8.55
C ILE A 16 -15.46 7.05 7.39
N ILE A 17 -16.54 7.76 7.35
CA ILE A 17 -16.91 8.58 6.19
C ILE A 17 -15.90 9.71 5.97
N GLU A 18 -15.36 10.26 7.04
CA GLU A 18 -14.24 11.22 6.98
C GLU A 18 -13.03 10.65 7.72
N PRO A 19 -11.87 10.51 7.05
CA PRO A 19 -10.68 9.97 7.71
C PRO A 19 -10.29 10.85 8.89
N LYS A 20 -10.15 10.24 10.04
CA LYS A 20 -9.72 10.94 11.28
C LYS A 20 -8.31 11.48 11.20
N TRP A 21 -7.49 10.90 10.36
CA TRP A 21 -6.11 11.33 10.13
C TRP A 21 -6.01 12.60 9.27
N TRP A 22 -7.04 12.97 8.52
CA TRP A 22 -6.98 14.19 7.74
C TRP A 22 -7.37 15.41 8.57
N THR A 23 -6.45 16.37 8.66
CA THR A 23 -6.64 17.60 9.44
C THR A 23 -7.34 18.71 8.65
N GLY A 24 -7.62 18.51 7.37
CA GLY A 24 -8.14 19.53 6.46
C GLY A 24 -7.08 20.46 5.87
N VAL A 25 -5.81 20.30 6.23
CA VAL A 25 -4.68 21.05 5.68
C VAL A 25 -3.72 20.06 5.02
N PRO A 26 -3.75 19.91 3.68
CA PRO A 26 -2.81 19.04 2.97
C PRO A 26 -1.36 19.47 3.21
N ALA A 27 -0.45 18.51 3.40
CA ALA A 27 0.98 18.79 3.57
C ALA A 27 1.61 19.43 2.31
N ILE A 28 1.04 19.14 1.14
CA ILE A 28 1.41 19.77 -0.14
C ILE A 28 0.13 20.27 -0.79
N SER A 29 0.13 21.51 -1.31
CA SER A 29 -1.04 22.06 -1.99
C SER A 29 -1.43 21.20 -3.19
N PRO A 30 -2.71 20.79 -3.31
CA PRO A 30 -3.19 19.98 -4.44
C PRO A 30 -2.91 20.59 -5.82
N GLU A 31 -2.87 21.91 -5.92
CA GLU A 31 -2.59 22.65 -7.17
C GLU A 31 -1.20 22.34 -7.75
N LEU A 32 -0.26 21.89 -6.93
CA LEU A 32 1.10 21.56 -7.37
C LEU A 32 1.21 20.23 -8.09
N PHE A 33 0.28 19.31 -7.87
CA PHE A 33 0.31 17.97 -8.47
C PHE A 33 -0.94 17.60 -9.26
N THR A 34 -1.96 18.46 -9.27
CA THR A 34 -3.19 18.23 -10.03
C THR A 34 -3.07 18.78 -11.44
N ILE A 35 -3.39 17.95 -12.41
CA ILE A 35 -3.42 18.30 -13.84
C ILE A 35 -4.88 18.22 -14.33
N ASP A 36 -5.43 19.32 -14.78
CA ASP A 36 -6.76 19.34 -15.37
C ASP A 36 -6.73 18.83 -16.81
N GLY A 37 -7.27 17.64 -17.04
CA GLY A 37 -7.35 17.00 -18.35
C GLY A 37 -8.11 17.81 -19.40
N ASN A 38 -8.99 18.73 -18.99
CA ASN A 38 -9.68 19.63 -19.94
C ASN A 38 -8.70 20.49 -20.74
N GLN A 39 -7.51 20.76 -20.25
CA GLN A 39 -6.47 21.53 -20.94
C GLN A 39 -5.85 20.77 -22.12
N PHE A 40 -5.95 19.45 -22.13
CA PHE A 40 -5.28 18.56 -23.09
C PHE A 40 -6.25 17.79 -23.99
N ARG A 41 -7.54 17.82 -23.71
CA ARG A 41 -8.54 17.08 -24.50
C ARG A 41 -9.31 17.97 -25.47
N VAL A 42 -9.74 17.38 -26.57
CA VAL A 42 -10.72 18.02 -27.47
C VAL A 42 -12.06 18.09 -26.74
N GLN A 43 -12.73 19.24 -26.85
CA GLN A 43 -14.04 19.44 -26.23
C GLN A 43 -15.01 18.33 -26.60
N GLY A 44 -15.67 17.74 -25.60
CA GLY A 44 -16.64 16.65 -25.76
C GLY A 44 -16.04 15.28 -26.06
N LYS A 45 -14.68 15.13 -26.06
CA LYS A 45 -14.01 13.84 -26.18
C LYS A 45 -13.26 13.49 -24.89
N PRO A 46 -13.06 12.19 -24.58
CA PRO A 46 -12.17 11.77 -23.50
C PRO A 46 -10.74 12.23 -23.75
N LEU A 47 -9.95 12.26 -22.68
CA LEU A 47 -8.52 12.53 -22.73
C LEU A 47 -7.80 11.40 -23.49
N GLU A 48 -6.94 11.78 -24.41
CA GLU A 48 -6.07 10.86 -25.15
C GLU A 48 -4.60 11.11 -24.81
N PRO A 49 -3.74 10.08 -24.89
CA PRO A 49 -2.29 10.28 -24.76
C PRO A 49 -1.76 11.30 -25.76
N SER A 50 -0.93 12.23 -25.26
CA SER A 50 -0.28 13.23 -26.12
C SER A 50 1.11 13.58 -25.58
N LEU A 51 1.97 14.10 -26.43
CA LEU A 51 3.32 14.53 -26.02
C LEU A 51 3.24 15.65 -24.98
N GLU A 52 2.33 16.59 -25.15
CA GLU A 52 2.16 17.74 -24.24
C GLU A 52 1.71 17.27 -22.84
N LEU A 53 0.71 16.40 -22.77
CA LEU A 53 0.26 15.77 -21.52
C LEU A 53 1.41 14.99 -20.86
N SER A 54 2.10 14.15 -21.63
CA SER A 54 3.22 13.34 -21.14
C SER A 54 4.34 14.22 -20.53
N GLN A 55 4.70 15.30 -21.19
CA GLN A 55 5.70 16.26 -20.70
C GLN A 55 5.24 16.95 -19.42
N CYS A 56 3.97 17.38 -19.36
CA CYS A 56 3.40 18.00 -18.17
C CYS A 56 3.38 17.02 -16.99
N MET A 57 2.89 15.79 -17.20
CA MET A 57 2.86 14.74 -16.18
C MET A 57 4.26 14.37 -15.70
N GLN A 58 5.22 14.19 -16.62
CA GLN A 58 6.60 13.85 -16.28
C GLN A 58 7.25 14.95 -15.44
N LYS A 59 7.11 16.21 -15.86
CA LYS A 59 7.64 17.34 -15.12
C LYS A 59 7.07 17.42 -13.70
N THR A 60 5.75 17.30 -13.56
CA THR A 60 5.09 17.32 -12.25
C THR A 60 5.56 16.16 -11.38
N PHE A 61 5.71 14.96 -11.97
CA PHE A 61 6.21 13.79 -11.27
C PHE A 61 7.67 13.96 -10.82
N ASP A 62 8.55 14.50 -11.65
CA ASP A 62 9.94 14.75 -11.32
C ASP A 62 10.08 15.79 -10.19
N ASP A 63 9.29 16.86 -10.25
CA ASP A 63 9.32 17.95 -9.28
C ASP A 63 8.73 17.52 -7.92
N ILE A 64 7.56 16.89 -7.93
CA ILE A 64 6.75 16.60 -6.73
C ILE A 64 6.80 15.12 -6.34
N GLY A 65 6.80 14.20 -7.31
CA GLY A 65 6.66 12.75 -7.10
C GLY A 65 5.19 12.28 -6.96
N LEU A 66 4.25 13.18 -7.22
CA LEU A 66 2.81 12.92 -7.19
C LEU A 66 2.17 13.64 -8.37
N VAL A 67 1.29 12.94 -9.09
CA VAL A 67 0.47 13.50 -10.18
C VAL A 67 -0.96 13.01 -9.99
N HIS A 68 -1.93 13.89 -10.10
CA HIS A 68 -3.36 13.56 -10.13
C HIS A 68 -4.00 14.21 -11.35
N VAL A 69 -4.34 13.40 -12.35
CA VAL A 69 -5.02 13.87 -13.58
C VAL A 69 -6.51 13.74 -13.39
N ILE A 70 -7.20 14.86 -13.41
CA ILE A 70 -8.64 14.97 -13.21
C ILE A 70 -9.36 15.42 -14.49
N ASN A 71 -10.70 15.37 -14.49
CA ASN A 71 -11.53 15.83 -15.63
C ASN A 71 -11.18 15.14 -16.95
N THR A 72 -10.79 13.89 -16.89
CA THR A 72 -10.30 13.13 -18.06
C THR A 72 -11.42 12.76 -19.04
N GLY A 73 -12.65 12.61 -18.55
CA GLY A 73 -13.77 12.07 -19.32
C GLY A 73 -13.63 10.59 -19.68
N LEU A 74 -12.68 9.88 -19.04
CA LEU A 74 -12.46 8.45 -19.24
C LEU A 74 -13.46 7.63 -18.43
N THR A 75 -13.88 6.49 -18.97
CA THR A 75 -14.83 5.58 -18.32
C THR A 75 -14.40 4.12 -18.41
N ASP A 76 -13.21 3.86 -18.93
CA ASP A 76 -12.71 2.50 -19.02
C ASP A 76 -11.25 2.39 -18.59
N MET A 77 -10.92 1.26 -17.96
CA MET A 77 -9.62 1.00 -17.34
C MET A 77 -8.45 0.99 -18.32
N GLN A 78 -8.69 0.53 -19.57
CA GLN A 78 -7.64 0.48 -20.59
C GLN A 78 -7.22 1.88 -21.02
N ALA A 79 -8.19 2.78 -21.19
CA ALA A 79 -7.90 4.17 -21.53
C ALA A 79 -7.16 4.89 -20.40
N MET A 80 -7.58 4.67 -19.14
CA MET A 80 -6.86 5.20 -17.97
C MET A 80 -5.43 4.67 -17.87
N ARG A 81 -5.22 3.37 -18.16
CA ARG A 81 -3.89 2.77 -18.20
C ARG A 81 -3.00 3.45 -19.26
N LEU A 82 -3.54 3.79 -20.43
CA LEU A 82 -2.78 4.51 -21.46
C LEU A 82 -2.34 5.90 -21.00
N ILE A 83 -3.10 6.57 -20.15
CA ILE A 83 -2.67 7.83 -19.52
C ILE A 83 -1.57 7.56 -18.50
N ALA A 84 -1.77 6.60 -17.59
CA ALA A 84 -0.76 6.26 -16.57
C ALA A 84 0.60 5.92 -17.19
N THR A 85 0.60 5.16 -18.29
CA THR A 85 1.83 4.71 -18.97
C THR A 85 2.54 5.79 -19.78
N GLN A 86 2.03 7.02 -19.81
CA GLN A 86 2.79 8.16 -20.33
C GLN A 86 4.03 8.46 -19.46
N VAL A 87 3.96 8.12 -18.17
CA VAL A 87 5.05 8.34 -17.19
C VAL A 87 5.51 7.03 -16.56
N LEU A 88 4.60 6.18 -16.09
CA LEU A 88 4.92 4.88 -15.54
C LEU A 88 5.37 3.95 -16.66
N ARG A 89 6.60 3.47 -16.56
CA ARG A 89 7.23 2.55 -17.52
C ARG A 89 7.59 1.24 -16.84
N ASN A 90 8.06 0.27 -17.64
CA ASN A 90 8.52 -1.02 -17.12
C ASN A 90 7.49 -1.64 -16.18
N GLU A 91 6.23 -1.71 -16.66
CA GLU A 91 5.14 -2.34 -15.93
C GLU A 91 5.55 -3.72 -15.45
N ARG A 92 5.15 -4.06 -14.25
CA ARG A 92 5.44 -5.37 -13.67
C ARG A 92 4.20 -6.02 -13.09
N GLN A 93 4.27 -7.33 -12.97
CA GLN A 93 3.26 -8.09 -12.24
C GLN A 93 3.40 -7.88 -10.75
N TYR A 94 2.27 -7.97 -10.07
CA TYR A 94 2.22 -7.94 -8.62
C TYR A 94 2.65 -9.29 -8.06
N GLU A 95 3.66 -9.32 -7.21
CA GLU A 95 4.24 -10.52 -6.63
C GLU A 95 4.18 -10.49 -5.11
N GLY A 96 4.01 -11.67 -4.51
CA GLY A 96 4.15 -11.83 -3.06
C GLY A 96 3.08 -11.15 -2.20
N GLY A 97 2.01 -10.64 -2.80
CA GLY A 97 0.91 -10.04 -2.06
C GLY A 97 0.23 -11.03 -1.14
N ALA A 98 -0.09 -10.59 0.08
CA ALA A 98 -0.82 -11.40 1.05
C ALA A 98 -2.33 -11.42 0.79
N ASN A 99 -2.86 -10.43 0.07
CA ASN A 99 -4.28 -10.28 -0.20
C ASN A 99 -4.61 -10.73 -1.62
N PRO A 100 -5.74 -11.43 -1.83
CA PRO A 100 -6.24 -11.72 -3.17
C PRO A 100 -6.46 -10.42 -3.94
N ARG A 101 -6.04 -10.39 -5.20
CA ARG A 101 -6.30 -9.26 -6.10
C ARG A 101 -6.91 -9.76 -7.39
N ARG A 102 -8.04 -9.19 -7.77
CA ARG A 102 -8.63 -9.47 -9.08
C ARG A 102 -7.83 -8.74 -10.16
N THR A 103 -7.50 -9.43 -11.23
CA THR A 103 -6.90 -8.82 -12.42
C THR A 103 -8.01 -8.13 -13.22
N LEU A 104 -7.88 -6.83 -13.40
CA LEU A 104 -8.82 -6.01 -14.19
C LEU A 104 -8.39 -5.93 -15.65
N GLN A 105 -7.09 -5.80 -15.88
CA GLN A 105 -6.42 -5.77 -17.18
C GLN A 105 -5.02 -6.40 -17.03
N PRO A 106 -4.30 -6.72 -18.09
CA PRO A 106 -2.90 -7.14 -17.97
C PRO A 106 -2.10 -6.12 -17.15
N ASN A 107 -1.45 -6.60 -16.08
CA ASN A 107 -0.70 -5.82 -15.08
C ASN A 107 -1.50 -4.80 -14.24
N VAL A 108 -2.83 -4.69 -14.46
CA VAL A 108 -3.70 -3.85 -13.64
C VAL A 108 -4.52 -4.73 -12.71
N TYR A 109 -4.39 -4.47 -11.43
CA TYR A 109 -5.04 -5.24 -10.37
C TYR A 109 -6.00 -4.37 -9.58
N GLU A 110 -7.07 -4.96 -9.10
CA GLU A 110 -7.92 -4.29 -8.11
C GLU A 110 -7.17 -4.12 -6.78
N VAL A 111 -7.47 -3.06 -6.04
CA VAL A 111 -6.95 -2.89 -4.67
C VAL A 111 -7.40 -4.06 -3.80
N GLY A 112 -6.44 -4.83 -3.26
CA GLY A 112 -6.70 -6.16 -2.71
C GLY A 112 -7.19 -6.22 -1.26
N ALA A 113 -7.19 -5.14 -0.50
CA ALA A 113 -7.67 -5.15 0.88
C ALA A 113 -9.21 -5.03 0.93
N PRO A 114 -9.89 -5.71 1.89
CA PRO A 114 -11.32 -5.53 2.10
C PRO A 114 -11.70 -4.06 2.21
N LEU A 115 -12.82 -3.65 1.60
CA LEU A 115 -13.17 -2.23 1.53
C LEU A 115 -13.42 -1.62 2.92
N GLU A 116 -14.06 -2.36 3.80
CA GLU A 116 -14.40 -1.92 5.15
C GLU A 116 -13.19 -1.80 6.08
N ALA A 117 -12.08 -2.47 5.75
CA ALA A 117 -10.86 -2.42 6.52
C ALA A 117 -10.06 -1.14 6.24
N TRP A 118 -9.43 -0.60 7.28
CA TRP A 118 -8.47 0.48 7.14
C TRP A 118 -7.14 -0.07 6.65
N LEU A 119 -6.59 0.57 5.62
CA LEU A 119 -5.26 0.28 5.12
C LEU A 119 -4.36 1.48 5.41
N HIS A 120 -3.58 1.39 6.49
CA HIS A 120 -2.71 2.47 6.90
C HIS A 120 -1.57 2.72 5.90
N TYR A 121 -0.86 3.83 6.11
CA TYR A 121 0.25 4.24 5.24
C TYR A 121 1.31 3.15 5.08
N HIS A 122 1.58 2.82 3.84
CA HIS A 122 2.57 1.81 3.45
C HIS A 122 3.20 2.16 2.11
N HIS A 123 4.35 1.55 1.85
CA HIS A 123 4.97 1.53 0.53
C HIS A 123 4.64 0.20 -0.15
N GLU A 124 4.24 0.27 -1.40
CA GLU A 124 3.86 -0.92 -2.16
C GLU A 124 5.05 -1.87 -2.30
N MET A 125 4.84 -3.16 -2.03
CA MET A 125 5.84 -4.23 -2.11
C MET A 125 7.08 -4.04 -1.20
N ALA A 126 6.95 -3.37 -0.06
CA ALA A 126 8.07 -3.19 0.86
C ALA A 126 8.51 -4.46 1.60
N TYR A 127 7.79 -5.55 1.46
CA TYR A 127 7.94 -6.81 2.17
C TYR A 127 8.64 -7.92 1.37
N ILE A 128 9.29 -7.59 0.26
CA ILE A 128 10.09 -8.48 -0.57
C ILE A 128 11.31 -7.75 -1.15
N ASP A 129 12.31 -8.49 -1.63
CA ASP A 129 13.56 -7.92 -2.16
C ASP A 129 13.36 -7.04 -3.38
N SER A 130 12.53 -7.47 -4.33
CA SER A 130 12.24 -6.71 -5.54
C SER A 130 11.00 -5.84 -5.34
N SER A 131 11.21 -4.57 -5.07
CA SER A 131 10.15 -3.59 -4.85
C SER A 131 9.90 -2.70 -6.08
N THR A 132 9.00 -1.72 -5.95
CA THR A 132 8.62 -0.82 -7.04
C THR A 132 8.80 0.64 -6.61
N THR A 133 9.27 1.49 -7.53
CA THR A 133 9.42 2.92 -7.28
C THR A 133 8.20 3.74 -7.69
N MET A 134 7.28 3.14 -8.46
CA MET A 134 6.15 3.85 -9.04
C MET A 134 4.86 3.04 -8.92
N VAL A 135 3.81 3.70 -8.46
CA VAL A 135 2.44 3.15 -8.36
C VAL A 135 1.49 4.11 -9.05
N SER A 136 0.57 3.58 -9.83
CA SER A 136 -0.55 4.33 -10.38
C SER A 136 -1.87 3.77 -9.86
N PHE A 137 -2.80 4.67 -9.56
CA PHE A 137 -4.20 4.35 -9.29
C PHE A 137 -5.08 4.93 -10.37
N MET A 138 -6.11 4.18 -10.76
CA MET A 138 -7.06 4.53 -11.81
C MET A 138 -8.47 4.30 -11.30
N CYS A 139 -9.29 5.36 -11.26
CA CYS A 139 -10.62 5.31 -10.66
C CYS A 139 -11.69 4.93 -11.69
N ASN A 140 -12.18 3.70 -11.64
CA ASN A 140 -13.27 3.22 -12.50
C ASN A 140 -14.64 3.37 -11.84
N LYS A 141 -14.73 3.20 -10.52
CA LYS A 141 -15.95 3.39 -9.75
C LYS A 141 -15.64 3.98 -8.40
N ILE A 142 -16.49 4.88 -7.95
CA ILE A 142 -16.36 5.52 -6.64
C ILE A 142 -17.76 5.72 -6.03
N PRO A 143 -17.97 5.49 -4.71
CA PRO A 143 -19.21 5.82 -4.04
C PRO A 143 -19.42 7.34 -3.98
N ALA A 144 -20.66 7.76 -3.75
CA ALA A 144 -21.01 9.17 -3.65
C ALA A 144 -20.32 9.90 -2.48
N GLU A 145 -19.99 9.16 -1.43
CA GLU A 145 -19.34 9.69 -0.25
C GLU A 145 -18.13 8.82 0.13
N GLY A 146 -17.02 9.44 0.52
CA GLY A 146 -15.80 8.73 0.94
C GLY A 146 -14.99 8.16 -0.22
N GLY A 147 -14.32 7.04 0.02
CA GLY A 147 -13.52 6.33 -1.00
C GLY A 147 -12.16 6.95 -1.32
N TYR A 148 -11.74 7.97 -0.58
CA TYR A 148 -10.44 8.64 -0.74
C TYR A 148 -9.26 7.67 -0.64
N THR A 149 -8.20 8.00 -1.34
CA THR A 149 -6.85 7.53 -1.03
C THR A 149 -6.10 8.68 -0.34
N PHE A 150 -5.29 8.35 0.65
CA PHE A 150 -4.39 9.29 1.28
C PHE A 150 -2.96 8.94 0.91
N VAL A 151 -2.18 9.94 0.61
CA VAL A 151 -0.72 9.83 0.53
C VAL A 151 -0.11 10.65 1.65
N SER A 152 1.10 10.31 2.08
CA SER A 152 1.83 11.06 3.10
C SER A 152 3.22 11.37 2.58
N ASP A 153 3.67 12.62 2.75
CA ASP A 153 5.03 13.04 2.40
C ASP A 153 6.05 12.26 3.25
N ASN A 154 6.60 11.21 2.66
CA ASN A 154 7.52 10.31 3.33
C ASN A 154 8.88 10.96 3.63
N VAL A 155 9.25 12.02 2.92
CA VAL A 155 10.49 12.77 3.20
C VAL A 155 10.35 13.46 4.56
N ALA A 156 9.30 14.24 4.73
CA ALA A 156 9.00 14.94 5.98
C ALA A 156 8.66 13.96 7.13
N ALA A 157 7.92 12.89 6.83
CA ALA A 157 7.61 11.85 7.82
C ALA A 157 8.87 11.11 8.28
N THR A 158 9.81 10.80 7.39
CA THR A 158 11.09 10.19 7.73
C THR A 158 11.89 11.06 8.69
N ASP A 159 12.00 12.36 8.42
CA ASP A 159 12.70 13.29 9.30
C ASP A 159 12.06 13.34 10.70
N SER A 160 10.73 13.37 10.73
CA SER A 160 9.96 13.37 11.98
C SER A 160 10.16 12.07 12.76
N ILE A 161 10.16 10.91 12.10
CA ILE A 161 10.38 9.61 12.73
C ILE A 161 11.82 9.49 13.26
N LEU A 162 12.82 9.86 12.46
CA LEU A 162 14.23 9.80 12.87
C LEU A 162 14.56 10.69 14.07
N ALA A 163 13.76 11.69 14.36
CA ALA A 163 13.88 12.51 15.56
C ALA A 163 13.36 11.82 16.84
N THR A 164 12.74 10.63 16.73
CA THR A 164 12.16 9.88 17.86
C THR A 164 13.05 8.70 18.26
N GLU A 165 12.87 8.21 19.51
CA GLU A 165 13.50 6.96 19.97
C GLU A 165 13.06 5.76 19.13
N PHE A 166 11.80 5.72 18.71
CA PHE A 166 11.27 4.69 17.82
C PHE A 166 12.00 4.66 16.47
N GLY A 167 12.21 5.83 15.84
CA GLY A 167 12.96 5.93 14.60
C GLY A 167 14.42 5.51 14.73
N GLN A 168 15.08 5.84 15.85
CA GLN A 168 16.44 5.39 16.13
C GLN A 168 16.49 3.87 16.35
N LYS A 169 15.47 3.29 16.96
CA LYS A 169 15.33 1.85 17.13
C LYS A 169 15.12 1.14 15.78
N LEU A 170 14.24 1.66 14.91
CA LEU A 170 14.07 1.17 13.54
C LEU A 170 15.36 1.26 12.73
N LYS A 171 16.09 2.36 12.85
CA LYS A 171 17.39 2.54 12.20
C LYS A 171 18.42 1.49 12.63
N LYS A 172 18.45 1.16 13.91
CA LYS A 172 19.41 0.20 14.48
C LYS A 172 19.03 -1.25 14.22
N LEU A 173 17.76 -1.59 14.35
CA LEU A 173 17.27 -2.98 14.35
C LEU A 173 16.68 -3.42 13.03
N GLY A 174 16.21 -2.47 12.19
CA GLY A 174 15.43 -2.80 11.00
C GLY A 174 14.04 -3.30 11.33
N ILE A 175 13.45 -4.01 10.39
CA ILE A 175 12.07 -4.51 10.44
C ILE A 175 12.02 -5.97 9.97
N CYS A 176 11.16 -6.78 10.56
CA CYS A 176 10.89 -8.14 10.12
C CYS A 176 9.40 -8.33 9.84
N TYR A 177 9.09 -8.70 8.61
CA TYR A 177 7.74 -9.09 8.17
C TYR A 177 7.58 -10.59 8.35
N HIS A 178 6.59 -11.01 9.12
CA HIS A 178 6.22 -12.40 9.31
C HIS A 178 4.93 -12.67 8.55
N ARG A 179 4.86 -13.80 7.87
CA ARG A 179 3.63 -14.31 7.25
C ARG A 179 3.46 -15.79 7.54
N ASP A 180 2.29 -16.13 8.05
CA ASP A 180 1.85 -17.49 8.34
C ASP A 180 0.75 -17.86 7.36
N LEU A 181 1.12 -18.31 6.17
CA LEU A 181 0.21 -18.61 5.08
C LEU A 181 -0.38 -20.01 5.27
N THR A 182 -1.71 -20.10 5.36
CA THR A 182 -2.42 -21.37 5.53
C THR A 182 -2.42 -22.22 4.25
N ASP A 183 -2.71 -23.52 4.37
CA ASP A 183 -3.02 -24.36 3.22
C ASP A 183 -4.44 -24.04 2.70
N ARG A 184 -4.67 -24.12 1.40
CA ARG A 184 -5.99 -23.87 0.79
C ARG A 184 -7.09 -24.76 1.37
N LEU A 185 -6.76 -25.96 1.86
CA LEU A 185 -7.72 -26.87 2.47
C LEU A 185 -8.21 -26.36 3.83
N ALA A 186 -7.41 -25.55 4.53
CA ALA A 186 -7.81 -24.92 5.79
C ALA A 186 -8.74 -23.70 5.59
N PHE A 187 -8.86 -23.23 4.36
CA PHE A 187 -9.67 -22.06 4.01
C PHE A 187 -11.18 -22.29 4.06
N GLN A 188 -11.61 -23.53 3.91
CA GLN A 188 -13.02 -23.87 3.61
C GLN A 188 -13.98 -23.56 4.77
N ASP A 189 -13.48 -23.45 6.01
CA ASP A 189 -14.33 -23.31 7.20
C ASP A 189 -14.06 -22.02 8.01
N ARG A 190 -13.16 -21.15 7.55
CA ARG A 190 -12.68 -19.98 8.30
C ARG A 190 -12.70 -18.73 7.43
N ILE A 191 -13.68 -17.84 7.65
CA ILE A 191 -13.85 -16.60 6.86
C ILE A 191 -12.62 -15.66 6.98
N GLU A 192 -11.97 -15.64 8.13
CA GLU A 192 -10.77 -14.87 8.39
C GLU A 192 -9.58 -15.27 7.53
N TYR A 193 -9.59 -16.48 7.00
CA TYR A 193 -8.56 -16.93 6.06
C TYR A 193 -8.84 -16.51 4.62
N GLY A 194 -10.09 -16.25 4.27
CA GLY A 194 -10.48 -15.80 2.93
C GLY A 194 -9.98 -14.41 2.55
N VAL A 195 -9.50 -13.63 3.53
CA VAL A 195 -8.94 -12.28 3.33
C VAL A 195 -7.46 -12.29 3.01
N TYR A 196 -6.78 -13.42 3.19
CA TYR A 196 -5.38 -13.64 2.85
C TYR A 196 -5.22 -14.72 1.81
N ASN A 197 -4.19 -14.63 1.00
CA ASN A 197 -3.81 -15.72 0.12
C ASN A 197 -3.34 -16.92 0.95
N HIS A 198 -3.77 -18.12 0.57
CA HIS A 198 -3.12 -19.34 1.00
C HIS A 198 -1.74 -19.47 0.33
N TRP A 199 -0.84 -20.31 0.89
CA TRP A 199 0.54 -20.38 0.40
C TRP A 199 0.64 -20.79 -1.08
N GLN A 200 -0.26 -21.65 -1.57
CA GLN A 200 -0.25 -22.08 -2.97
C GLN A 200 -0.50 -20.90 -3.94
N LEU A 201 -1.41 -20.00 -3.58
CA LEU A 201 -1.65 -18.80 -4.40
C LEU A 201 -0.52 -17.79 -4.25
N SER A 202 0.00 -17.61 -3.02
CA SER A 202 1.08 -16.66 -2.74
C SER A 202 2.40 -17.07 -3.40
N MET A 203 2.69 -18.38 -3.48
CA MET A 203 3.91 -18.94 -4.07
C MET A 203 3.72 -19.45 -5.50
N LEU A 204 2.50 -19.38 -6.03
CA LEU A 204 2.14 -19.79 -7.41
C LEU A 204 2.48 -21.27 -7.72
N THR A 205 2.43 -22.15 -6.72
CA THR A 205 2.68 -23.57 -6.85
C THR A 205 1.87 -24.37 -5.84
N ASP A 206 1.64 -25.65 -6.13
CA ASP A 206 1.03 -26.62 -5.23
C ASP A 206 2.07 -27.55 -4.56
N ASP A 207 3.30 -27.47 -5.00
CA ASP A 207 4.42 -28.25 -4.48
C ASP A 207 5.11 -27.52 -3.31
N GLN A 208 5.37 -28.26 -2.25
CA GLN A 208 5.94 -27.71 -1.02
C GLN A 208 7.42 -27.32 -1.16
N ASP A 209 8.20 -28.09 -1.95
CA ASP A 209 9.61 -27.78 -2.16
C ASP A 209 9.77 -26.58 -3.09
N GLU A 210 8.93 -26.51 -4.13
CA GLU A 210 8.87 -25.33 -5.00
C GLU A 210 8.43 -24.08 -4.24
N ALA A 211 7.48 -24.19 -3.31
CA ALA A 211 7.03 -23.06 -2.48
C ALA A 211 8.17 -22.50 -1.60
N ILE A 212 8.99 -23.37 -1.01
CA ILE A 212 10.19 -22.95 -0.27
C ILE A 212 11.21 -22.30 -1.21
N ALA A 213 11.42 -22.86 -2.40
CA ALA A 213 12.35 -22.30 -3.38
C ALA A 213 11.88 -20.91 -3.85
N GLU A 214 10.58 -20.76 -4.12
CA GLU A 214 9.99 -19.50 -4.53
C GLU A 214 10.07 -18.43 -3.41
N ALA A 215 9.78 -18.80 -2.16
CA ALA A 215 9.95 -17.87 -1.03
C ALA A 215 11.40 -17.37 -0.93
N ARG A 216 12.38 -18.28 -1.08
CA ARG A 216 13.80 -17.93 -1.04
C ARG A 216 14.22 -17.03 -2.21
N SER A 217 13.68 -17.25 -3.41
CA SER A 217 13.97 -16.42 -4.59
C SER A 217 13.52 -14.97 -4.40
N ARG A 218 12.54 -14.74 -3.51
CA ARG A 218 12.02 -13.42 -3.11
C ARG A 218 12.74 -12.81 -1.90
N GLY A 219 13.86 -13.40 -1.46
CA GLY A 219 14.62 -12.94 -0.30
C GLY A 219 14.04 -13.36 1.06
N LEU A 220 13.03 -14.25 1.08
CA LEU A 220 12.38 -14.67 2.32
C LEU A 220 13.09 -15.88 2.91
N THR A 221 13.14 -15.97 4.24
CA THR A 221 13.30 -17.26 4.92
C THR A 221 11.95 -17.95 4.99
N ALA A 222 11.93 -19.28 4.83
CA ALA A 222 10.69 -20.04 4.80
C ALA A 222 10.85 -21.40 5.48
N GLU A 223 9.85 -21.80 6.27
CA GLU A 223 9.76 -23.07 6.95
C GLU A 223 8.31 -23.57 7.03
N TRP A 224 8.12 -24.87 7.10
CA TRP A 224 6.81 -25.47 7.31
C TRP A 224 6.50 -25.51 8.80
N GLY A 225 5.31 -25.00 9.15
CA GLY A 225 4.70 -25.15 10.46
C GLY A 225 3.65 -26.27 10.47
N ASP A 226 2.93 -26.36 11.59
CA ASP A 226 1.83 -27.31 11.74
C ASP A 226 0.73 -27.10 10.69
N SER A 227 -0.01 -28.15 10.38
CA SER A 227 -1.14 -28.13 9.44
C SER A 227 -0.77 -27.61 8.04
N ARG A 228 0.46 -27.88 7.58
CA ARG A 228 0.99 -27.42 6.29
C ARG A 228 0.97 -25.88 6.13
N LYS A 229 1.09 -25.14 7.22
CA LYS A 229 1.22 -23.70 7.19
C LYS A 229 2.63 -23.33 6.72
N LEU A 230 2.76 -22.47 5.72
CA LEU A 230 4.04 -21.91 5.28
C LEU A 230 4.32 -20.64 6.08
N LYS A 231 5.35 -20.69 6.91
CA LYS A 231 5.84 -19.53 7.67
C LYS A 231 6.98 -18.87 6.91
N THR A 232 6.83 -17.60 6.59
CA THR A 232 7.89 -16.83 5.95
C THR A 232 8.29 -15.62 6.79
N ARG A 233 9.56 -15.21 6.67
CA ARG A 233 10.09 -14.01 7.30
C ARG A 233 10.95 -13.25 6.31
N TYR A 234 10.81 -11.93 6.34
CA TYR A 234 11.65 -11.01 5.60
C TYR A 234 12.21 -9.95 6.53
N THR A 235 13.51 -10.05 6.84
CA THR A 235 14.22 -9.11 7.72
C THR A 235 15.08 -8.19 6.88
N ILE A 236 14.86 -6.88 7.00
CA ILE A 236 15.49 -5.85 6.16
C ILE A 236 15.69 -4.56 6.95
N SER A 237 16.56 -3.66 6.46
CA SER A 237 16.56 -2.27 6.92
C SER A 237 15.16 -1.64 6.77
N ALA A 238 14.72 -0.90 7.78
CA ALA A 238 13.49 -0.11 7.65
C ALA A 238 13.65 1.08 6.71
N PHE A 239 14.89 1.45 6.36
CA PHE A 239 15.24 2.60 5.53
C PHE A 239 15.99 2.16 4.28
N GLU A 240 15.69 2.83 3.16
CA GLU A 240 16.37 2.63 1.87
C GLU A 240 17.10 3.89 1.44
N TYR A 241 18.28 3.74 0.86
CA TYR A 241 19.00 4.85 0.28
C TYR A 241 18.55 5.12 -1.16
N PHE A 242 18.06 6.32 -1.40
CA PHE A 242 17.64 6.75 -2.73
C PHE A 242 18.66 7.72 -3.32
N PRO A 243 19.50 7.28 -4.30
CA PRO A 243 20.65 8.05 -4.80
C PRO A 243 20.30 9.42 -5.37
N HIS A 244 19.14 9.54 -6.06
CA HIS A 244 18.70 10.80 -6.66
C HIS A 244 18.20 11.82 -5.63
N LEU A 245 17.86 11.38 -4.40
CA LEU A 245 17.57 12.26 -3.27
C LEU A 245 18.80 12.45 -2.35
N GLY A 246 19.84 11.63 -2.52
CA GLY A 246 21.05 11.65 -1.72
C GLY A 246 20.84 11.28 -0.25
N ARG A 247 19.75 10.55 0.09
CA ARG A 247 19.39 10.27 1.47
C ARG A 247 18.64 8.95 1.66
N ASN A 248 18.60 8.48 2.91
CA ASN A 248 17.76 7.38 3.32
C ASN A 248 16.34 7.87 3.65
N LEU A 249 15.35 7.10 3.22
CA LEU A 249 13.95 7.28 3.58
C LEU A 249 13.41 6.02 4.21
N LEU A 250 12.47 6.16 5.14
CA LEU A 250 11.69 5.03 5.65
C LEU A 250 10.97 4.37 4.47
N TYR A 251 11.10 3.06 4.35
CA TYR A 251 10.47 2.30 3.29
C TYR A 251 9.90 1.01 3.86
N SER A 252 8.62 1.04 4.20
CA SER A 252 8.00 -0.03 4.98
C SER A 252 6.53 -0.23 4.62
N SER A 253 5.97 -1.35 5.03
CA SER A 253 4.56 -1.67 4.98
C SER A 253 4.07 -1.96 6.40
N MET A 254 3.95 -0.92 7.22
CA MET A 254 3.54 -1.02 8.63
C MET A 254 2.10 -1.55 8.79
N ALA A 255 1.27 -1.44 7.74
CA ALA A 255 -0.07 -2.02 7.74
C ALA A 255 -0.08 -3.56 7.70
N ASP A 256 1.04 -4.19 7.35
CA ASP A 256 1.12 -5.64 7.19
C ASP A 256 1.18 -6.40 8.53
N ASP A 257 1.16 -5.74 9.65
CA ASP A 257 1.15 -6.39 10.96
C ASP A 257 -0.26 -6.82 11.44
N GLY A 258 -1.20 -6.85 10.52
CA GLY A 258 -2.57 -7.19 10.83
C GLY A 258 -3.39 -6.01 11.35
N ALA A 259 -2.87 -4.78 11.20
CA ALA A 259 -3.55 -3.57 11.66
C ALA A 259 -4.97 -3.43 11.12
N TRP A 260 -5.20 -3.82 9.88
CA TRP A 260 -6.53 -3.82 9.29
C TRP A 260 -7.49 -4.88 9.90
N PHE A 261 -6.96 -5.95 10.54
CA PHE A 261 -7.80 -6.86 11.31
C PHE A 261 -8.52 -6.14 12.46
N ASP A 262 -7.82 -5.24 13.13
CA ASP A 262 -8.38 -4.51 14.25
C ASP A 262 -9.49 -3.54 13.83
N SER A 263 -9.45 -3.07 12.59
CA SER A 263 -10.42 -2.13 12.04
C SER A 263 -11.61 -2.80 11.34
N TRP A 264 -11.55 -4.12 11.08
CA TRP A 264 -12.59 -4.81 10.33
C TRP A 264 -13.42 -5.75 11.22
N PRO A 265 -14.71 -5.48 11.44
CA PRO A 265 -15.55 -6.21 12.40
C PRO A 265 -15.62 -7.71 12.19
N LEU A 266 -15.50 -8.17 10.94
CA LEU A 266 -15.56 -9.60 10.62
C LEU A 266 -14.38 -10.39 11.19
N VAL A 267 -13.23 -9.78 11.37
CA VAL A 267 -11.99 -10.46 11.79
C VAL A 267 -11.30 -9.83 13.01
N GLN A 268 -11.81 -8.72 13.53
CA GLN A 268 -11.22 -8.06 14.70
C GLN A 268 -11.14 -8.94 15.96
N HIS A 269 -11.94 -10.01 16.01
CA HIS A 269 -11.96 -10.98 17.11
C HIS A 269 -10.81 -12.00 17.04
N VAL A 270 -10.06 -12.06 15.90
CA VAL A 270 -8.94 -13.00 15.74
C VAL A 270 -7.77 -12.52 16.61
N PRO A 271 -7.29 -13.34 17.55
CA PRO A 271 -6.15 -12.98 18.39
C PRO A 271 -4.90 -12.66 17.53
N SER A 272 -4.08 -11.75 17.99
CA SER A 272 -2.90 -11.28 17.23
C SER A 272 -1.90 -12.40 16.93
N GLU A 273 -1.78 -13.39 17.82
CA GLU A 273 -0.96 -14.59 17.63
C GLU A 273 -1.46 -15.52 16.52
N ASP A 274 -2.75 -15.48 16.21
CA ASP A 274 -3.37 -16.28 15.16
C ASP A 274 -3.47 -15.56 13.82
N ARG A 275 -3.10 -14.29 13.77
CA ARG A 275 -3.16 -13.50 12.54
C ARG A 275 -2.03 -13.90 11.59
N PRO A 276 -2.34 -14.00 10.29
CA PRO A 276 -1.35 -14.45 9.30
C PRO A 276 -0.23 -13.45 9.01
N LEU A 277 -0.37 -12.20 9.45
CA LEU A 277 0.67 -11.18 9.32
C LEU A 277 1.04 -10.63 10.69
N LYS A 278 2.35 -10.45 10.89
CA LYS A 278 2.93 -9.81 12.05
C LYS A 278 4.16 -9.01 11.64
N LEU A 279 4.36 -7.88 12.30
CA LEU A 279 5.52 -7.02 12.14
C LEU A 279 6.28 -6.94 13.47
N THR A 280 7.61 -7.11 13.40
CA THR A 280 8.52 -6.94 14.55
C THR A 280 9.71 -6.09 14.14
N PHE A 281 10.52 -5.66 15.09
CA PHE A 281 11.88 -5.23 14.76
C PHE A 281 12.69 -6.39 14.18
N GLY A 282 13.80 -6.08 13.52
CA GLY A 282 14.63 -7.10 12.87
C GLY A 282 15.29 -8.09 13.82
N ASP A 283 15.40 -7.74 15.11
CA ASP A 283 15.84 -8.64 16.18
C ASP A 283 14.70 -9.50 16.77
N LEU A 284 13.54 -9.47 16.15
CA LEU A 284 12.29 -10.14 16.52
C LEU A 284 11.62 -9.60 17.79
N SER A 285 12.10 -8.51 18.37
CA SER A 285 11.40 -7.84 19.46
C SER A 285 10.13 -7.16 18.95
N GLU A 286 9.08 -7.17 19.77
CA GLU A 286 7.78 -6.61 19.37
C GLU A 286 7.80 -5.08 19.35
N MET A 287 7.07 -4.51 18.39
CA MET A 287 6.73 -3.10 18.40
C MET A 287 5.56 -2.85 19.35
N THR A 288 5.74 -1.92 20.26
CA THR A 288 4.69 -1.53 21.18
C THR A 288 3.55 -0.80 20.47
N ARG A 289 2.35 -0.82 21.08
CA ARG A 289 1.20 -0.07 20.60
C ARG A 289 1.50 1.44 20.48
N LYS A 290 2.28 2.00 21.42
CA LYS A 290 2.70 3.40 21.37
C LYS A 290 3.62 3.71 20.19
N GLU A 291 4.53 2.80 19.86
CA GLU A 291 5.42 2.96 18.69
C GLU A 291 4.62 2.93 17.38
N LYS A 292 3.66 2.03 17.27
CA LYS A 292 2.77 1.96 16.09
C LYS A 292 1.87 3.20 15.98
N GLN A 293 1.29 3.66 17.09
CA GLN A 293 0.50 4.88 17.11
C GLN A 293 1.33 6.10 16.71
N LEU A 294 2.56 6.20 17.21
CA LEU A 294 3.47 7.30 16.86
C LEU A 294 3.77 7.32 15.34
N PHE A 295 3.94 6.13 14.72
CA PHE A 295 4.08 6.02 13.27
C PHE A 295 2.86 6.61 12.55
N ILE A 296 1.66 6.19 12.95
CA ILE A 296 0.40 6.66 12.35
C ILE A 296 0.29 8.18 12.50
N ASP A 297 0.46 8.71 13.71
CA ASP A 297 0.34 10.14 14.01
C ASP A 297 1.33 11.01 13.24
N ILE A 298 2.53 10.48 12.97
CA ILE A 298 3.54 11.18 12.17
C ILE A 298 3.11 11.22 10.71
N TYR A 299 2.70 10.09 10.14
CA TYR A 299 2.27 10.04 8.74
C TYR A 299 1.00 10.86 8.51
N ASP A 300 0.07 10.87 9.46
CA ASP A 300 -1.16 11.70 9.37
C ASP A 300 -0.86 13.19 9.29
N ARG A 301 0.14 13.67 10.02
CA ARG A 301 0.54 15.08 9.98
C ARG A 301 1.07 15.52 8.61
N HIS A 302 1.57 14.60 7.81
CA HIS A 302 2.09 14.85 6.47
C HIS A 302 1.14 14.33 5.39
N GLY A 303 -0.13 14.08 5.76
CA GLY A 303 -1.16 13.52 4.91
C GLY A 303 -1.65 14.49 3.83
N ILE A 304 -2.01 13.92 2.68
CA ILE A 304 -2.57 14.60 1.53
C ILE A 304 -3.73 13.75 1.02
N PRO A 305 -4.97 14.25 1.04
CA PRO A 305 -6.10 13.51 0.48
C PRO A 305 -6.08 13.54 -1.05
N ILE A 306 -6.38 12.42 -1.65
CA ILE A 306 -6.66 12.29 -3.08
C ILE A 306 -8.14 11.92 -3.19
N PRO A 307 -9.02 12.91 -3.46
CA PRO A 307 -10.41 12.64 -3.82
C PRO A 307 -10.45 12.01 -5.21
N TRP A 308 -11.44 11.14 -5.43
CA TRP A 308 -11.56 10.45 -6.69
C TRP A 308 -12.86 10.83 -7.40
N GLU A 309 -12.75 11.04 -8.72
CA GLU A 309 -13.87 10.99 -9.66
C GLU A 309 -13.62 9.88 -10.68
N VAL A 310 -14.70 9.38 -11.29
CA VAL A 310 -14.57 8.35 -12.34
C VAL A 310 -13.73 8.89 -13.51
N GLY A 311 -12.71 8.14 -13.89
CA GLY A 311 -11.76 8.52 -14.93
C GLY A 311 -10.46 9.14 -14.41
N ASP A 312 -10.37 9.47 -13.13
CA ASP A 312 -9.14 10.02 -12.56
C ASP A 312 -8.00 9.02 -12.60
N VAL A 313 -6.79 9.54 -12.81
CA VAL A 313 -5.54 8.78 -12.79
C VAL A 313 -4.54 9.47 -11.88
N ALA A 314 -4.00 8.74 -10.91
CA ALA A 314 -2.91 9.24 -10.09
C ALA A 314 -1.64 8.41 -10.26
N LEU A 315 -0.49 9.07 -10.19
CA LEU A 315 0.85 8.48 -10.20
C LEU A 315 1.58 8.89 -8.92
N ILE A 316 2.16 7.92 -8.24
CA ILE A 316 2.81 8.09 -6.93
C ILE A 316 4.23 7.55 -7.01
N CYS A 317 5.20 8.39 -6.67
CA CYS A 317 6.55 7.96 -6.39
C CYS A 317 6.57 7.22 -5.05
N ASN A 318 6.67 5.91 -5.11
CA ASN A 318 6.45 4.99 -3.98
C ASN A 318 7.53 5.07 -2.88
N TYR A 319 8.55 5.88 -3.01
CA TYR A 319 9.51 6.16 -1.94
C TYR A 319 9.37 7.58 -1.38
N ARG A 320 8.86 8.55 -2.17
CA ARG A 320 8.57 9.90 -1.69
C ARG A 320 7.25 9.99 -0.94
N PHE A 321 6.33 9.07 -1.23
CA PHE A 321 5.01 9.01 -0.61
C PHE A 321 4.66 7.59 -0.19
N ALA A 322 4.26 7.43 1.05
CA ALA A 322 3.48 6.29 1.47
C ALA A 322 2.00 6.56 1.15
N HIS A 323 1.21 5.51 0.98
CA HIS A 323 -0.21 5.63 0.69
C HIS A 323 -1.07 4.72 1.56
N GLY A 324 -2.33 5.06 1.69
CA GLY A 324 -3.29 4.32 2.50
C GLY A 324 -4.72 4.79 2.25
N ARG A 325 -5.67 4.18 2.94
CA ARG A 325 -7.07 4.58 2.89
C ARG A 325 -7.81 4.19 4.17
N PRO A 326 -8.85 4.96 4.57
CA PRO A 326 -9.81 4.49 5.55
C PRO A 326 -10.66 3.35 5.00
N GLY A 327 -11.41 2.71 5.87
CA GLY A 327 -12.49 1.81 5.46
C GLY A 327 -13.55 2.55 4.64
N VAL A 328 -14.22 1.83 3.76
CA VAL A 328 -15.29 2.35 2.90
C VAL A 328 -16.52 1.50 3.10
N HIS A 329 -17.64 2.11 3.49
CA HIS A 329 -18.93 1.45 3.60
C HIS A 329 -19.80 1.85 2.41
N LEU A 330 -20.10 0.86 1.57
CA LEU A 330 -20.92 1.07 0.38
C LEU A 330 -22.41 1.02 0.77
N LYS A 331 -23.19 1.94 0.24
CA LYS A 331 -24.65 1.88 0.25
C LYS A 331 -25.13 0.93 -0.83
N GLU A 332 -26.40 0.50 -0.75
CA GLU A 332 -27.00 -0.37 -1.77
C GLU A 332 -26.86 0.26 -3.17
N GLY A 333 -26.30 -0.51 -4.11
CA GLY A 333 -26.08 -0.06 -5.48
C GLY A 333 -24.81 0.75 -5.72
N GLU A 334 -24.02 1.05 -4.68
CA GLU A 334 -22.71 1.68 -4.82
C GLU A 334 -21.63 0.62 -5.04
N ASP A 335 -20.51 1.06 -5.62
CA ASP A 335 -19.32 0.25 -5.83
C ASP A 335 -18.08 1.15 -5.75
N ARG A 336 -16.92 0.53 -5.45
CA ARG A 336 -15.62 1.17 -5.51
C ARG A 336 -14.65 0.26 -6.26
N GLU A 337 -14.14 0.72 -7.39
CA GLU A 337 -13.16 0.00 -8.17
C GLU A 337 -12.01 0.93 -8.56
N LEU A 338 -10.87 0.73 -7.91
CA LEU A 338 -9.61 1.35 -8.29
C LEU A 338 -8.68 0.28 -8.88
N GLY A 339 -8.21 0.53 -10.09
CA GLY A 339 -7.11 -0.23 -10.69
C GLY A 339 -5.77 0.23 -10.15
N VAL A 340 -4.89 -0.71 -9.86
CA VAL A 340 -3.49 -0.47 -9.47
C VAL A 340 -2.58 -0.99 -10.54
N LEU A 341 -1.64 -0.16 -10.99
CA LEU A 341 -0.54 -0.50 -11.88
C LEU A 341 0.78 -0.16 -11.19
N ILE A 342 1.75 -1.06 -11.22
CA ILE A 342 3.08 -0.85 -10.64
C ILE A 342 4.15 -0.95 -11.71
N GLY A 343 5.23 -0.20 -11.52
CA GLY A 343 6.36 -0.19 -12.46
C GLY A 343 7.65 0.29 -11.83
N GLU A 344 8.73 0.25 -12.63
CA GLU A 344 10.05 0.69 -12.23
C GLU A 344 10.54 -0.05 -10.97
N SER A 345 11.03 -1.27 -11.16
CA SER A 345 11.53 -2.09 -10.05
C SER A 345 12.87 -1.61 -9.52
N PHE A 346 13.11 -1.84 -8.24
CA PHE A 346 14.44 -1.74 -7.63
C PHE A 346 14.62 -2.88 -6.63
N ASN A 347 15.88 -3.27 -6.42
CA ASN A 347 16.23 -4.24 -5.39
C ASN A 347 16.50 -3.52 -4.08
N ARG A 348 15.85 -3.94 -3.01
CA ARG A 348 16.08 -3.42 -1.68
C ARG A 348 17.50 -3.75 -1.22
N LEU A 349 18.13 -2.78 -0.58
CA LEU A 349 19.45 -2.96 -0.01
C LEU A 349 19.33 -3.73 1.31
N GLN A 350 19.88 -4.94 1.34
CA GLN A 350 19.85 -5.80 2.54
C GLN A 350 20.82 -5.34 3.64
N THR A 351 21.57 -4.26 3.41
CA THR A 351 22.60 -3.81 4.34
C THR A 351 22.13 -2.63 5.17
N PHE A 352 22.31 -2.76 6.48
CA PHE A 352 22.20 -1.67 7.44
C PHE A 352 23.32 -0.61 7.27
N GLU A 353 24.27 -0.82 6.37
CA GLU A 353 25.42 0.04 6.06
C GLU A 353 25.07 1.10 5.00
N GLY A 354 23.92 1.74 5.14
CA GLY A 354 23.58 2.88 4.32
C GLY A 354 24.40 4.11 4.69
N LYS A 355 24.67 4.99 3.72
CA LYS A 355 25.14 6.34 4.00
C LYS A 355 24.03 7.10 4.73
N TRP A 356 24.25 7.46 5.94
CA TRP A 356 23.34 8.26 6.76
C TRP A 356 23.75 9.71 6.73
#